data_56a8ca9563ab3205f0a64e1859f9fe1a
#
_entry.id   56a8ca9563ab3205f0a64e1859f9fe1a
#
_cell.length_a   1.000
_cell.length_b   1.000
_cell.length_c   1.000
_cell.angle_alpha   90.00
_cell.angle_beta   90.00
_cell.angle_gamma   90.00
#
_symmetry.space_group_name_H-M   'P 1'
#
loop_
_entity.id
_entity.type
_entity.pdbx_description
1 polymer ?
#
loop_
_entity_poly.entity_id
_entity_poly.type
_entity_poly.pdbx_seq_one_letter_code
_entity_poly.pdbx_strand_id
1 'polypeptide(L)'
;MDRPALLAVPALVLAALTVPLRGLVAFEAARAAISPVVLLSLLSRVLWTLTAAVGFAAVGYVYGRRGGRAPSARVFGVAAVSAFFGAAVGGVLFSFGAAVTAPGGPTVKYVFTGLYAALDGLLFGLLVVGGYAPTLTPAR
;
A
#
# COMPACT_ATOMS: atom_id res chain seq x y z
N MET A 1 2.82 -24.65 -7.53
CA MET A 1 1.62 -24.00 -8.14
C MET A 1 1.98 -22.57 -8.45
N ASP A 2 2.15 -22.24 -9.74
CA ASP A 2 2.46 -20.87 -10.17
C ASP A 2 1.18 -20.04 -10.23
N ARG A 3 0.64 -19.67 -9.07
CA ARG A 3 -0.54 -18.81 -8.98
C ARG A 3 -0.18 -17.46 -8.35
N PRO A 4 0.49 -16.56 -9.07
CA PRO A 4 0.77 -15.22 -8.56
C PRO A 4 -0.52 -14.45 -8.24
N ALA A 5 -1.66 -14.86 -8.80
CA ALA A 5 -2.98 -14.34 -8.45
C ALA A 5 -3.30 -14.41 -6.95
N LEU A 6 -2.67 -15.32 -6.20
CA LEU A 6 -2.82 -15.38 -4.73
C LEU A 6 -2.25 -14.15 -4.02
N LEU A 7 -1.37 -13.38 -4.69
CA LEU A 7 -0.86 -12.11 -4.18
C LEU A 7 -1.86 -10.96 -4.35
N ALA A 8 -2.82 -11.10 -5.26
CA ALA A 8 -3.71 -10.00 -5.63
C ALA A 8 -4.53 -9.49 -4.44
N VAL A 9 -5.18 -10.40 -3.73
CA VAL A 9 -6.06 -10.02 -2.60
C VAL A 9 -5.27 -9.38 -1.45
N PRO A 10 -4.21 -10.00 -0.90
CA PRO A 10 -3.47 -9.39 0.19
C PRO A 10 -2.80 -8.07 -0.22
N ALA A 11 -2.29 -7.95 -1.44
CA ALA A 11 -1.69 -6.71 -1.92
C ALA A 11 -2.74 -5.59 -2.06
N LEU A 12 -3.93 -5.90 -2.59
CA LEU A 12 -5.04 -4.96 -2.72
C LEU A 12 -5.53 -4.48 -1.34
N VAL A 13 -5.81 -5.41 -0.43
CA VAL A 13 -6.32 -5.08 0.91
C VAL A 13 -5.29 -4.25 1.68
N LEU A 14 -4.03 -4.67 1.66
CA LEU A 14 -2.97 -3.96 2.36
C LEU A 14 -2.77 -2.54 1.80
N ALA A 15 -2.80 -2.38 0.47
CA ALA A 15 -2.71 -1.07 -0.17
C ALA A 15 -3.89 -0.16 0.23
N ALA A 16 -5.12 -0.69 0.23
CA ALA A 16 -6.28 0.07 0.66
C ALA A 16 -6.17 0.55 2.11
N LEU A 17 -5.60 -0.27 3.00
CA LEU A 17 -5.40 0.06 4.41
C LEU A 17 -4.27 1.07 4.64
N THR A 18 -3.27 1.14 3.76
CA THR A 18 -2.15 2.10 3.91
C THR A 18 -2.56 3.55 3.63
N VAL A 19 -3.59 3.78 2.82
CA VAL A 19 -4.03 5.14 2.46
C VAL A 19 -4.50 5.95 3.68
N PRO A 20 -5.42 5.45 4.54
CA PRO A 20 -5.80 6.19 5.74
C PRO A 20 -4.65 6.39 6.73
N LEU A 21 -3.69 5.47 6.80
CA LEU A 21 -2.51 5.62 7.66
C LEU A 21 -1.64 6.81 7.23
N ARG A 22 -1.48 7.05 5.92
CA ARG A 22 -0.77 8.24 5.40
C ARG A 22 -1.48 9.53 5.75
N GLY A 23 -2.81 9.52 5.80
CA GLY A 23 -3.66 10.68 5.97
C GLY A 23 -4.28 10.84 7.35
N LEU A 24 -3.73 10.22 8.42
CA LEU A 24 -4.33 10.29 9.77
C LEU A 24 -4.60 11.72 10.25
N VAL A 25 -3.76 12.68 9.86
CA VAL A 25 -3.92 14.11 10.21
C VAL A 25 -5.22 14.71 9.65
N ALA A 26 -5.80 14.13 8.60
CA ALA A 26 -7.04 14.61 8.02
C ALA A 26 -8.28 14.21 8.84
N PHE A 27 -8.15 13.23 9.74
CA PHE A 27 -9.26 12.80 10.60
C PHE A 27 -9.33 13.67 11.85
N GLU A 28 -10.50 14.26 12.09
CA GLU A 28 -10.76 15.12 13.25
C GLU A 28 -10.60 14.34 14.57
N ALA A 29 -11.10 13.10 14.62
CA ALA A 29 -10.97 12.24 15.79
C ALA A 29 -9.50 11.96 16.14
N ALA A 30 -8.61 11.77 15.15
CA ALA A 30 -7.19 11.56 15.39
C ALA A 30 -6.51 12.84 15.91
N ARG A 31 -6.89 14.01 15.37
CA ARG A 31 -6.39 15.31 15.87
C ARG A 31 -6.86 15.64 17.29
N ALA A 32 -8.08 15.22 17.62
CA ALA A 32 -8.60 15.39 18.98
C ALA A 32 -7.92 14.48 20.00
N ALA A 33 -7.51 13.27 19.58
CA ALA A 33 -6.88 12.28 20.46
C ALA A 33 -5.39 12.52 20.66
N ILE A 34 -4.69 13.09 19.66
CA ILE A 34 -3.23 13.25 19.67
C ILE A 34 -2.84 14.70 19.42
N SER A 35 -2.29 15.33 20.43
CA SER A 35 -1.73 16.69 20.37
C SER A 35 -0.26 16.63 20.84
N PRO A 36 0.67 17.36 20.19
CA PRO A 36 0.50 18.27 19.07
C PRO A 36 0.36 17.57 17.70
N VAL A 37 -0.17 18.28 16.69
CA VAL A 37 -0.36 17.78 15.31
C VAL A 37 0.93 17.24 14.67
N VAL A 38 2.09 17.78 15.08
CA VAL A 38 3.40 17.30 14.63
C VAL A 38 3.62 15.84 15.06
N LEU A 39 3.26 15.46 16.28
CA LEU A 39 3.38 14.08 16.75
C LEU A 39 2.47 13.14 15.94
N LEU A 40 1.23 13.55 15.67
CA LEU A 40 0.31 12.79 14.83
C LEU A 40 0.86 12.62 13.40
N SER A 41 1.48 13.65 12.84
CA SER A 41 2.10 13.59 11.52
C SER A 41 3.27 12.62 11.47
N LEU A 42 4.14 12.63 12.49
CA LEU A 42 5.25 11.68 12.60
C LEU A 42 4.74 10.25 12.77
N LEU A 43 3.76 10.03 13.64
CA LEU A 43 3.14 8.73 13.87
C LEU A 43 2.51 8.19 12.59
N SER A 44 1.78 9.02 11.85
CA SER A 44 1.20 8.70 10.55
C SER A 44 2.26 8.19 9.56
N ARG A 45 3.38 8.91 9.44
CA ARG A 45 4.48 8.52 8.55
C ARG A 45 5.15 7.22 8.98
N VAL A 46 5.43 7.05 10.26
CA VAL A 46 6.04 5.83 10.81
C VAL A 46 5.12 4.63 10.58
N LEU A 47 3.85 4.74 10.94
CA LEU A 47 2.88 3.66 10.75
C LEU A 47 2.73 3.29 9.28
N TRP A 48 2.61 4.28 8.39
CA TRP A 48 2.54 4.03 6.95
C TRP A 48 3.79 3.32 6.44
N THR A 49 4.98 3.82 6.78
CA THR A 49 6.26 3.25 6.33
C THR A 49 6.44 1.81 6.81
N LEU A 50 6.16 1.56 8.09
CA LEU A 50 6.28 0.22 8.66
C LEU A 50 5.26 -0.75 8.04
N THR A 51 4.01 -0.33 7.92
CA THR A 51 2.96 -1.17 7.32
C THR A 51 3.26 -1.46 5.86
N ALA A 52 3.72 -0.47 5.10
CA ALA A 52 4.11 -0.67 3.71
C ALA A 52 5.34 -1.57 3.59
N ALA A 53 6.45 -1.21 4.23
CA ALA A 53 7.70 -1.95 4.08
C ALA A 53 7.59 -3.39 4.59
N VAL A 54 7.11 -3.57 5.82
CA VAL A 54 7.01 -4.90 6.44
C VAL A 54 5.85 -5.71 5.84
N GLY A 55 4.69 -5.09 5.66
CA GLY A 55 3.51 -5.75 5.16
C GLY A 55 3.70 -6.31 3.74
N PHE A 56 4.14 -5.48 2.79
CA PHE A 56 4.33 -5.94 1.40
C PHE A 56 5.51 -6.90 1.26
N ALA A 57 6.61 -6.69 1.99
CA ALA A 57 7.72 -7.66 2.03
C ALA A 57 7.26 -9.00 2.62
N ALA A 58 6.46 -8.99 3.68
CA ALA A 58 5.89 -10.20 4.27
C ALA A 58 4.97 -10.95 3.29
N VAL A 59 4.14 -10.23 2.53
CA VAL A 59 3.29 -10.84 1.48
C VAL A 59 4.15 -11.58 0.45
N GLY A 60 5.22 -10.95 -0.04
CA GLY A 60 6.16 -11.60 -0.97
C GLY A 60 6.87 -12.81 -0.37
N TYR A 61 7.37 -12.66 0.84
CA TYR A 61 8.06 -13.74 1.57
C TYR A 61 7.15 -14.94 1.81
N VAL A 62 5.94 -14.72 2.31
CA VAL A 62 4.95 -15.79 2.57
C VAL A 62 4.56 -16.50 1.28
N TYR A 63 4.39 -15.75 0.18
CA TYR A 63 4.13 -16.34 -1.13
C TYR A 63 5.26 -17.30 -1.55
N GLY A 64 6.52 -16.84 -1.46
CA GLY A 64 7.68 -17.69 -1.78
C GLY A 64 7.82 -18.91 -0.88
N ARG A 65 7.61 -18.74 0.43
CA ARG A 65 7.66 -19.85 1.41
C ARG A 65 6.58 -20.89 1.18
N ARG A 66 5.44 -20.52 0.64
CA ARG A 66 4.33 -21.43 0.27
C ARG A 66 4.51 -22.09 -1.09
N GLY A 67 5.72 -22.06 -1.65
CA GLY A 67 6.06 -22.72 -2.90
C GLY A 67 5.70 -21.93 -4.16
N GLY A 68 5.52 -20.62 -4.05
CA GLY A 68 5.40 -19.73 -5.21
C GLY A 68 6.69 -19.74 -6.02
N ARG A 69 6.60 -20.06 -7.33
CA ARG A 69 7.76 -20.13 -8.25
C ARG A 69 7.57 -19.27 -9.50
N ALA A 70 6.72 -18.26 -9.42
CA ALA A 70 6.50 -17.37 -10.55
C ALA A 70 7.73 -16.49 -10.81
N PRO A 71 8.03 -16.12 -12.09
CA PRO A 71 9.06 -15.15 -12.41
C PRO A 71 8.84 -13.83 -11.66
N SER A 72 9.90 -13.21 -11.16
CA SER A 72 9.84 -11.97 -10.37
C SER A 72 9.07 -10.84 -11.08
N ALA A 73 9.20 -10.74 -12.40
CA ALA A 73 8.44 -9.77 -13.20
C ALA A 73 6.92 -10.00 -13.12
N ARG A 74 6.47 -11.25 -13.07
CA ARG A 74 5.04 -11.59 -12.92
C ARG A 74 4.55 -11.33 -11.50
N VAL A 75 5.36 -11.64 -10.49
CA VAL A 75 5.08 -11.32 -9.09
C VAL A 75 4.95 -9.81 -8.93
N PHE A 76 5.91 -9.04 -9.47
CA PHE A 76 5.85 -7.59 -9.50
C PHE A 76 4.57 -7.08 -10.16
N GLY A 77 4.27 -7.53 -11.38
CA GLY A 77 3.11 -7.05 -12.15
C GLY A 77 1.80 -7.27 -11.42
N VAL A 78 1.57 -8.48 -10.87
CA VAL A 78 0.34 -8.77 -10.11
C VAL A 78 0.27 -7.93 -8.84
N ALA A 79 1.36 -7.84 -8.08
CA ALA A 79 1.39 -7.05 -6.86
C ALA A 79 1.19 -5.56 -7.12
N ALA A 80 1.88 -4.98 -8.12
CA ALA A 80 1.79 -3.58 -8.47
C ALA A 80 0.38 -3.18 -8.94
N VAL A 81 -0.22 -3.98 -9.84
CA VAL A 81 -1.59 -3.73 -10.33
C VAL A 81 -2.61 -3.84 -9.20
N SER A 82 -2.51 -4.88 -8.38
CA SER A 82 -3.44 -5.07 -7.25
C SER A 82 -3.29 -3.98 -6.21
N ALA A 83 -2.06 -3.57 -5.91
CA ALA A 83 -1.80 -2.47 -4.98
C ALA A 83 -2.27 -1.12 -5.54
N PHE A 84 -2.13 -0.87 -6.84
CA PHE A 84 -2.71 0.31 -7.50
C PHE A 84 -4.21 0.39 -7.27
N PHE A 85 -4.94 -0.68 -7.57
CA PHE A 85 -6.39 -0.70 -7.36
C PHE A 85 -6.76 -0.57 -5.88
N GLY A 86 -6.03 -1.23 -4.99
CA GLY A 86 -6.22 -1.10 -3.55
C GLY A 86 -6.02 0.34 -3.06
N ALA A 87 -4.94 0.99 -3.48
CA ALA A 87 -4.65 2.38 -3.12
C ALA A 87 -5.68 3.35 -3.73
N ALA A 88 -6.14 3.11 -4.96
CA ALA A 88 -7.18 3.91 -5.60
C ALA A 88 -8.51 3.80 -4.84
N VAL A 89 -8.95 2.58 -4.52
CA VAL A 89 -10.16 2.34 -3.71
C VAL A 89 -10.01 2.97 -2.32
N GLY A 90 -8.89 2.74 -1.65
CA GLY A 90 -8.58 3.34 -0.35
C GLY A 90 -8.59 4.86 -0.40
N GLY A 91 -8.05 5.47 -1.46
CA GLY A 91 -8.07 6.92 -1.68
C GLY A 91 -9.46 7.49 -1.88
N VAL A 92 -10.31 6.80 -2.63
CA VAL A 92 -11.72 7.18 -2.82
C VAL A 92 -12.47 7.08 -1.49
N LEU A 93 -12.37 5.96 -0.78
CA LEU A 93 -13.02 5.77 0.51
C LEU A 93 -12.53 6.77 1.56
N PHE A 94 -11.23 7.03 1.60
CA PHE A 94 -10.64 8.06 2.47
C PHE A 94 -11.22 9.45 2.18
N SER A 95 -11.46 9.75 0.91
CA SER A 95 -12.03 11.04 0.48
C SER A 95 -13.44 11.28 0.99
N PHE A 96 -14.21 10.22 1.24
CA PHE A 96 -15.55 10.32 1.85
C PHE A 96 -15.49 10.45 3.38
N GLY A 97 -14.52 9.78 4.03
CA GLY A 97 -14.38 9.78 5.49
C GLY A 97 -13.68 11.03 6.04
N ALA A 98 -12.75 11.59 5.30
CA ALA A 98 -12.08 12.84 5.61
C ALA A 98 -12.67 13.94 4.74
N ALA A 99 -13.21 15.01 5.34
CA ALA A 99 -13.73 16.18 4.62
C ALA A 99 -12.57 16.92 3.91
N VAL A 100 -11.94 16.26 2.93
CA VAL A 100 -10.79 16.80 2.20
C VAL A 100 -11.29 17.61 1.02
N THR A 101 -11.23 18.92 1.16
CA THR A 101 -11.42 19.84 0.04
C THR A 101 -10.10 20.01 -0.70
N ALA A 102 -10.04 19.64 -1.97
CA ALA A 102 -8.86 19.88 -2.80
C ALA A 102 -8.99 21.24 -3.52
N PRO A 103 -7.94 22.09 -3.49
CA PRO A 103 -7.88 23.24 -4.38
C PRO A 103 -7.97 22.75 -5.84
N GLY A 104 -8.85 23.32 -6.65
CA GLY A 104 -9.05 22.92 -8.05
C GLY A 104 -10.20 21.97 -8.31
N GLY A 105 -10.98 21.62 -7.27
CA GLY A 105 -12.21 20.85 -7.40
C GLY A 105 -12.02 19.33 -7.50
N PRO A 106 -13.13 18.59 -7.70
CA PRO A 106 -13.12 17.12 -7.63
C PRO A 106 -12.27 16.45 -8.71
N THR A 107 -12.19 16.99 -9.91
CA THR A 107 -11.39 16.42 -11.01
C THR A 107 -9.90 16.37 -10.65
N VAL A 108 -9.37 17.49 -10.14
CA VAL A 108 -7.96 17.58 -9.71
C VAL A 108 -7.67 16.57 -8.59
N LYS A 109 -8.59 16.45 -7.63
CA LYS A 109 -8.48 15.48 -6.53
C LYS A 109 -8.35 14.05 -7.05
N TYR A 110 -9.20 13.64 -7.98
CA TYR A 110 -9.17 12.26 -8.52
C TYR A 110 -7.93 12.00 -9.37
N VAL A 111 -7.47 12.97 -10.15
CA VAL A 111 -6.21 12.86 -10.90
C VAL A 111 -5.03 12.61 -9.97
N PHE A 112 -4.90 13.42 -8.90
CA PHE A 112 -3.84 13.21 -7.91
C PHE A 112 -3.98 11.89 -7.17
N THR A 113 -5.19 11.47 -6.81
CA THR A 113 -5.42 10.16 -6.19
C THR A 113 -4.94 9.03 -7.09
N GLY A 114 -5.24 9.09 -8.39
CA GLY A 114 -4.78 8.10 -9.36
C GLY A 114 -3.26 8.11 -9.53
N LEU A 115 -2.63 9.27 -9.57
CA LEU A 115 -1.17 9.40 -9.68
C LEU A 115 -0.47 8.81 -8.44
N TYR A 116 -0.93 9.16 -7.24
CA TYR A 116 -0.37 8.58 -6.01
C TYR A 116 -0.59 7.07 -5.93
N ALA A 117 -1.77 6.57 -6.34
CA ALA A 117 -2.04 5.15 -6.38
C ALA A 117 -1.09 4.41 -7.36
N ALA A 118 -0.75 5.04 -8.49
CA ALA A 118 0.20 4.48 -9.45
C ALA A 118 1.61 4.38 -8.86
N LEU A 119 2.09 5.44 -8.20
CA LEU A 119 3.39 5.45 -7.53
C LEU A 119 3.43 4.43 -6.38
N ASP A 120 2.38 4.36 -5.58
CA ASP A 120 2.26 3.39 -4.50
C ASP A 120 2.23 1.96 -5.05
N GLY A 121 1.51 1.71 -6.14
CA GLY A 121 1.48 0.41 -6.80
C GLY A 121 2.87 -0.07 -7.22
N LEU A 122 3.65 0.81 -7.84
CA LEU A 122 5.04 0.50 -8.21
C LEU A 122 5.92 0.21 -6.99
N LEU A 123 5.87 1.07 -5.98
CA LEU A 123 6.64 0.90 -4.75
C LEU A 123 6.28 -0.42 -4.05
N PHE A 124 5.00 -0.69 -3.89
CA PHE A 124 4.52 -1.89 -3.20
C PHE A 124 4.83 -3.15 -3.99
N GLY A 125 4.76 -3.10 -5.33
CA GLY A 125 5.22 -4.18 -6.19
C GLY A 125 6.70 -4.52 -5.97
N LEU A 126 7.56 -3.50 -5.87
CA LEU A 126 8.98 -3.69 -5.56
C LEU A 126 9.21 -4.29 -4.17
N LEU A 127 8.46 -3.84 -3.15
CA LEU A 127 8.55 -4.39 -1.80
C LEU A 127 8.13 -5.86 -1.75
N VAL A 128 7.09 -6.26 -2.48
CA VAL A 128 6.69 -7.68 -2.61
C VAL A 128 7.79 -8.50 -3.25
N VAL A 129 8.41 -8.03 -4.33
CA VAL A 129 9.55 -8.72 -4.96
C VAL A 129 10.74 -8.79 -4.03
N GLY A 130 11.04 -7.72 -3.29
CA GLY A 130 12.10 -7.70 -2.29
C GLY A 130 11.91 -8.75 -1.19
N GLY A 131 10.69 -8.95 -0.74
CA GLY A 131 10.34 -10.03 0.20
C GLY A 131 10.36 -11.43 -0.42
N TYR A 132 10.03 -11.54 -1.70
CA TYR A 132 10.05 -12.80 -2.43
C TYR A 132 11.46 -13.28 -2.78
N ALA A 133 12.35 -12.37 -3.16
CA ALA A 133 13.70 -12.69 -3.64
C ALA A 133 14.51 -13.63 -2.71
N PRO A 134 14.54 -13.45 -1.37
CA PRO A 134 15.28 -14.35 -0.47
C PRO A 134 14.79 -15.80 -0.52
N THR A 135 13.55 -16.05 -0.93
CA THR A 135 12.96 -17.39 -0.99
C THR A 135 13.40 -18.19 -2.23
N LEU A 136 14.01 -17.51 -3.21
CA LEU A 136 14.52 -18.12 -4.44
C LEU A 136 15.94 -18.68 -4.28
N THR A 137 16.67 -18.25 -3.25
CA THR A 137 18.01 -18.77 -2.97
C THR A 137 17.90 -20.12 -2.26
N PRO A 138 18.51 -21.20 -2.79
CA PRO A 138 18.58 -22.46 -2.07
C PRO A 138 19.32 -22.25 -0.74
N ALA A 139 18.76 -22.78 0.36
CA ALA A 139 19.47 -22.82 1.62
C ALA A 139 20.79 -23.59 1.42
N ARG A 140 21.92 -22.90 1.66
CA ARG A 140 23.25 -23.54 1.65
C ARG A 140 23.42 -24.40 2.88
#